data_2527e9dbbe1dbd087bcbd85e1b555348
#
_entry.id   2527e9dbbe1dbd087bcbd85e1b555348
#
_cell.length_a   1.000
_cell.length_b   1.000
_cell.length_c   1.000
_cell.angle_alpha   90.00
_cell.angle_beta   90.00
_cell.angle_gamma   90.00
#
_symmetry.space_group_name_H-M   'P 1'
#
loop_
_entity.id
_entity.type
_entity.pdbx_description
1 polymer ?
#
loop_
_entity_poly.entity_id
_entity_poly.type
_entity_poly.pdbx_seq_one_letter_code
_entity_poly.pdbx_strand_id
1 'polypeptide(L)'
;MEKEQDQKYQEKKQHGSKLFPFNIYPCTIPLDFPSVSLHWHKEMELIYVKKGRGEIQLETGLFQGKAGDIFVVPPGTLHALYKTKGSSMEYENIIFEVDFLGAGAADLCAGEFLVPLAAGKLLPPICVQDQEEGYDVLKQCLSQMEGLCASREKGYELGVKAAVLQLLF
;
A
#
# COMPACT_ATOMS: atom_id res chain seq x y z
N MET A 1 -6.79 9.25 26.33
CA MET A 1 -5.75 10.13 25.73
C MET A 1 -5.18 9.56 24.40
N GLU A 2 -4.82 8.28 24.30
CA GLU A 2 -4.37 7.68 23.02
C GLU A 2 -5.39 7.77 21.88
N LYS A 3 -6.67 7.47 22.14
CA LYS A 3 -7.73 7.49 21.10
C LYS A 3 -8.06 8.87 20.51
N GLU A 4 -7.81 9.98 21.21
CA GLU A 4 -8.07 11.33 20.70
C GLU A 4 -6.91 11.85 19.82
N GLN A 5 -5.67 11.44 20.10
CA GLN A 5 -4.52 11.75 19.25
C GLN A 5 -4.57 11.01 17.91
N ASP A 6 -5.06 9.79 17.91
CA ASP A 6 -5.21 8.99 16.70
C ASP A 6 -6.19 9.61 15.68
N GLN A 7 -7.30 10.15 16.14
CA GLN A 7 -8.30 10.79 15.25
C GLN A 7 -7.76 12.03 14.50
N LYS A 8 -6.78 12.73 15.07
CA LYS A 8 -6.18 13.91 14.44
C LYS A 8 -5.42 13.60 13.16
N TYR A 9 -4.84 12.42 13.08
CA TYR A 9 -4.02 11.98 11.95
C TYR A 9 -4.78 11.07 10.98
N GLN A 10 -6.05 10.80 11.24
CA GLN A 10 -6.86 9.96 10.36
C GLN A 10 -7.10 10.63 9.01
N GLU A 11 -6.68 10.00 7.93
CA GLU A 11 -7.04 10.43 6.59
C GLU A 11 -8.53 10.17 6.36
N LYS A 12 -9.25 11.17 5.82
CA LYS A 12 -10.69 11.08 5.52
C LYS A 12 -10.97 10.81 4.04
N LYS A 13 -9.94 10.64 3.24
CA LYS A 13 -10.07 10.38 1.81
C LYS A 13 -10.56 8.96 1.58
N GLN A 14 -11.50 8.80 0.67
CA GLN A 14 -11.91 7.49 0.18
C GLN A 14 -11.05 7.09 -1.01
N HIS A 15 -10.44 5.91 -0.96
CA HIS A 15 -9.64 5.34 -2.05
C HIS A 15 -10.49 4.38 -2.89
N GLY A 16 -10.60 4.69 -4.21
CA GLY A 16 -11.47 3.95 -5.10
C GLY A 16 -12.97 4.24 -4.89
N SER A 17 -13.82 3.26 -5.14
CA SER A 17 -15.26 3.35 -4.92
C SER A 17 -15.70 2.44 -3.76
N LYS A 18 -16.93 2.64 -3.26
CA LYS A 18 -17.49 1.78 -2.20
C LYS A 18 -17.56 0.30 -2.61
N LEU A 19 -17.76 0.01 -3.89
CA LEU A 19 -17.86 -1.38 -4.39
C LEU A 19 -16.51 -1.92 -4.88
N PHE A 20 -15.53 -1.03 -5.12
CA PHE A 20 -14.18 -1.37 -5.50
C PHE A 20 -13.20 -0.43 -4.81
N PRO A 21 -12.92 -0.66 -3.51
CA PRO A 21 -12.05 0.17 -2.68
C PRO A 21 -10.59 -0.15 -2.95
N PHE A 22 -10.14 0.20 -4.14
CA PHE A 22 -8.79 0.02 -4.65
C PHE A 22 -8.40 1.20 -5.54
N ASN A 23 -7.17 1.69 -5.42
CA ASN A 23 -6.63 2.67 -6.37
C ASN A 23 -5.10 2.61 -6.43
N ILE A 24 -4.55 3.08 -7.55
CA ILE A 24 -3.12 3.31 -7.76
C ILE A 24 -2.91 4.80 -8.00
N TYR A 25 -1.99 5.40 -7.24
CA TYR A 25 -1.63 6.82 -7.35
C TYR A 25 -0.15 6.93 -7.75
N PRO A 26 0.17 7.31 -8.99
CA PRO A 26 1.52 7.73 -9.33
C PRO A 26 1.79 9.10 -8.68
N CYS A 27 2.90 9.21 -7.96
CA CYS A 27 3.26 10.38 -7.17
C CYS A 27 4.73 10.70 -7.30
N THR A 28 5.08 11.98 -7.16
CA THR A 28 6.47 12.44 -7.15
C THR A 28 6.70 13.47 -6.05
N ILE A 29 7.60 13.18 -5.13
CA ILE A 29 8.08 14.13 -4.13
C ILE A 29 9.42 14.69 -4.60
N PRO A 30 9.61 16.04 -4.66
CA PRO A 30 8.71 17.09 -4.20
C PRO A 30 7.86 17.75 -5.30
N LEU A 31 7.70 17.11 -6.46
CA LEU A 31 7.07 17.75 -7.62
C LEU A 31 5.56 17.95 -7.41
N ASP A 32 4.85 16.89 -7.04
CA ASP A 32 3.40 16.95 -6.83
C ASP A 32 3.07 17.58 -5.46
N PHE A 33 3.85 17.26 -4.46
CA PHE A 33 3.76 17.82 -3.10
C PHE A 33 5.10 17.69 -2.37
N PRO A 34 5.43 18.61 -1.44
CA PRO A 34 6.74 18.64 -0.79
C PRO A 34 6.98 17.41 0.13
N SER A 35 5.94 16.84 0.67
CA SER A 35 5.95 15.66 1.55
C SER A 35 4.53 15.14 1.74
N VAL A 36 4.39 13.89 2.16
CA VAL A 36 3.14 13.35 2.69
C VAL A 36 3.19 13.47 4.21
N SER A 37 2.29 14.26 4.78
CA SER A 37 2.22 14.48 6.23
C SER A 37 1.87 13.21 6.98
N LEU A 38 2.27 13.14 8.25
CA LEU A 38 1.95 12.01 9.12
C LEU A 38 0.45 11.78 9.20
N HIS A 39 0.01 10.58 8.83
CA HIS A 39 -1.39 10.17 8.81
C HIS A 39 -1.52 8.66 8.94
N TRP A 40 -2.76 8.19 9.12
CA TRP A 40 -3.12 6.78 9.05
C TRP A 40 -4.49 6.61 8.38
N HIS A 41 -4.73 5.46 7.82
CA HIS A 41 -6.01 5.05 7.23
C HIS A 41 -6.27 3.55 7.45
N LYS A 42 -7.50 3.12 7.19
CA LYS A 42 -7.93 1.72 7.40
C LYS A 42 -7.50 0.77 6.27
N GLU A 43 -7.08 1.32 5.15
CA GLU A 43 -6.63 0.58 3.99
C GLU A 43 -5.21 0.06 4.21
N MET A 44 -4.87 -1.00 3.48
CA MET A 44 -3.50 -1.42 3.26
C MET A 44 -2.89 -0.59 2.14
N GLU A 45 -1.64 -0.20 2.28
CA GLU A 45 -0.91 0.58 1.28
C GLU A 45 0.42 -0.11 0.91
N LEU A 46 0.71 -0.13 -0.38
CA LEU A 46 2.02 -0.49 -0.89
C LEU A 46 2.64 0.76 -1.52
N ILE A 47 3.87 1.07 -1.14
CA ILE A 47 4.64 2.20 -1.69
C ILE A 47 5.76 1.60 -2.55
N TYR A 48 5.55 1.58 -3.86
CA TYR A 48 6.56 1.10 -4.79
C TYR A 48 7.40 2.26 -5.33
N VAL A 49 8.65 2.33 -4.94
CA VAL A 49 9.58 3.38 -5.40
C VAL A 49 10.03 3.06 -6.82
N LYS A 50 9.60 3.85 -7.79
CA LYS A 50 9.89 3.67 -9.23
C LYS A 50 11.24 4.26 -9.60
N LYS A 51 11.57 5.47 -9.09
CA LYS A 51 12.82 6.18 -9.37
C LYS A 51 13.26 7.05 -8.20
N GLY A 52 14.56 7.28 -8.10
CA GLY A 52 15.14 8.16 -7.10
C GLY A 52 15.14 7.55 -5.71
N ARG A 53 14.97 8.39 -4.70
CA ARG A 53 14.99 8.00 -3.28
C ARG A 53 14.26 9.01 -2.41
N GLY A 54 13.74 8.52 -1.29
CA GLY A 54 13.06 9.32 -0.28
C GLY A 54 13.10 8.65 1.08
N GLU A 55 12.44 9.23 2.05
CA GLU A 55 12.33 8.73 3.41
C GLU A 55 10.89 8.31 3.68
N ILE A 56 10.72 7.11 4.19
CA ILE A 56 9.44 6.56 4.59
C ILE A 56 9.46 6.41 6.11
N GLN A 57 8.60 7.17 6.80
CA GLN A 57 8.41 7.07 8.23
C GLN A 57 7.24 6.14 8.50
N LEU A 58 7.47 5.13 9.32
CA LEU A 58 6.46 4.25 9.90
C LEU A 58 6.54 4.35 11.43
N GLU A 59 5.58 3.79 12.15
CA GLU A 59 5.62 3.72 13.63
C GLU A 59 6.91 3.08 14.14
N THR A 60 7.45 2.12 13.42
CA THR A 60 8.66 1.37 13.77
C THR A 60 9.97 2.11 13.49
N GLY A 61 9.93 3.24 12.77
CA GLY A 61 11.12 4.03 12.46
C GLY A 61 11.09 4.76 11.13
N LEU A 62 12.22 5.38 10.80
CA LEU A 62 12.46 6.08 9.54
C LEU A 62 13.34 5.22 8.63
N PHE A 63 12.85 4.95 7.44
CA PHE A 63 13.50 4.10 6.44
C PHE A 63 13.91 4.89 5.23
N GLN A 64 15.06 4.54 4.63
CA GLN A 64 15.48 5.09 3.35
C GLN A 64 14.96 4.20 2.23
N GLY A 65 14.08 4.75 1.39
CA GLY A 65 13.58 4.08 0.20
C GLY A 65 14.36 4.49 -1.04
N LYS A 66 14.67 3.54 -1.91
CA LYS A 66 15.33 3.74 -3.21
C LYS A 66 14.55 3.03 -4.32
N ALA A 67 14.84 3.38 -5.56
CA ALA A 67 14.23 2.74 -6.73
C ALA A 67 14.31 1.21 -6.63
N GLY A 68 13.17 0.55 -6.80
CA GLY A 68 12.97 -0.89 -6.67
C GLY A 68 12.38 -1.32 -5.32
N ASP A 69 12.54 -0.56 -4.25
CA ASP A 69 12.01 -0.93 -2.95
C ASP A 69 10.47 -0.88 -2.93
N ILE A 70 9.85 -1.86 -2.28
CA ILE A 70 8.40 -1.95 -2.07
C ILE A 70 8.15 -1.95 -0.56
N PHE A 71 7.62 -0.84 -0.04
CA PHE A 71 7.22 -0.73 1.36
C PHE A 71 5.77 -1.17 1.52
N VAL A 72 5.48 -1.82 2.65
CA VAL A 72 4.15 -2.28 3.01
C VAL A 72 3.69 -1.57 4.26
N VAL A 73 2.58 -0.86 4.17
CA VAL A 73 1.94 -0.14 5.28
C VAL A 73 0.65 -0.89 5.65
N PRO A 74 0.65 -1.60 6.78
CA PRO A 74 -0.55 -2.28 7.26
C PRO A 74 -1.69 -1.31 7.61
N PRO A 75 -2.96 -1.78 7.62
CA PRO A 75 -4.10 -0.99 8.05
C PRO A 75 -3.88 -0.34 9.43
N GLY A 76 -4.21 0.94 9.55
CA GLY A 76 -4.14 1.69 10.79
C GLY A 76 -2.73 2.17 11.19
N THR A 77 -1.71 1.90 10.40
CA THR A 77 -0.32 2.29 10.70
C THR A 77 -0.08 3.77 10.41
N LEU A 78 0.43 4.51 11.40
CA LEU A 78 0.89 5.89 11.22
C LEU A 78 2.12 5.92 10.30
N HIS A 79 2.04 6.73 9.24
CA HIS A 79 3.12 6.85 8.27
C HIS A 79 3.21 8.23 7.62
N ALA A 80 4.37 8.55 7.07
CA ALA A 80 4.65 9.78 6.34
C ALA A 80 5.76 9.54 5.30
N LEU A 81 5.80 10.38 4.26
CA LEU A 81 6.84 10.31 3.23
C LEU A 81 7.52 11.67 3.09
N TYR A 82 8.85 11.65 3.02
CA TYR A 82 9.66 12.86 2.91
C TYR A 82 10.67 12.73 1.77
N LYS A 83 11.06 13.90 1.24
CA LYS A 83 12.19 13.96 0.30
C LYS A 83 13.50 13.76 1.04
N THR A 84 14.44 13.06 0.44
CA THR A 84 15.84 13.12 0.82
C THR A 84 16.48 14.37 0.20
N LYS A 85 17.37 15.06 0.96
CA LYS A 85 18.06 16.28 0.48
C LYS A 85 18.75 16.04 -0.85
N GLY A 86 18.46 16.89 -1.83
CA GLY A 86 19.05 16.82 -3.18
C GLY A 86 18.53 15.69 -4.05
N SER A 87 17.43 15.04 -3.67
CA SER A 87 16.80 13.96 -4.43
C SER A 87 15.30 14.18 -4.62
N SER A 88 14.75 13.46 -5.58
CA SER A 88 13.30 13.25 -5.76
C SER A 88 12.98 11.77 -5.63
N MET A 89 11.75 11.47 -5.29
CA MET A 89 11.22 10.10 -5.25
C MET A 89 9.96 10.04 -6.10
N GLU A 90 10.01 9.28 -7.19
CA GLU A 90 8.87 8.91 -8.01
C GLU A 90 8.40 7.53 -7.52
N TYR A 91 7.15 7.42 -7.12
CA TYR A 91 6.60 6.20 -6.51
C TYR A 91 5.14 6.01 -6.88
N GLU A 92 4.66 4.82 -6.70
CA GLU A 92 3.24 4.48 -6.78
C GLU A 92 2.72 4.05 -5.42
N ASN A 93 1.62 4.66 -5.01
CA ASN A 93 0.83 4.19 -3.88
C ASN A 93 -0.30 3.30 -4.40
N ILE A 94 -0.27 2.04 -4.00
CA ILE A 94 -1.33 1.06 -4.26
C ILE A 94 -2.10 0.89 -2.95
N ILE A 95 -3.34 1.38 -2.91
CA ILE A 95 -4.15 1.46 -1.69
C ILE A 95 -5.43 0.66 -1.86
N PHE A 96 -5.75 -0.21 -0.90
CA PHE A 96 -6.94 -1.05 -0.94
C PHE A 96 -7.44 -1.45 0.46
N GLU A 97 -8.77 -1.62 0.59
CA GLU A 97 -9.36 -2.22 1.78
C GLU A 97 -9.19 -3.75 1.73
N VAL A 98 -8.66 -4.36 2.79
CA VAL A 98 -8.50 -5.83 2.86
C VAL A 98 -9.84 -6.55 2.78
N ASP A 99 -10.90 -5.94 3.28
CA ASP A 99 -12.25 -6.51 3.28
C ASP A 99 -12.79 -6.82 1.88
N PHE A 100 -12.38 -6.04 0.84
CA PHE A 100 -12.84 -6.31 -0.52
C PHE A 100 -12.28 -7.62 -1.10
N LEU A 101 -11.21 -8.16 -0.51
CA LEU A 101 -10.63 -9.44 -0.92
C LEU A 101 -11.45 -10.64 -0.47
N GLY A 102 -12.40 -10.44 0.44
CA GLY A 102 -13.27 -11.49 0.94
C GLY A 102 -13.13 -11.77 2.44
N ALA A 103 -12.60 -10.82 3.22
CA ALA A 103 -12.47 -10.98 4.68
C ALA A 103 -13.82 -11.27 5.39
N GLY A 104 -14.95 -10.91 4.76
CA GLY A 104 -16.29 -11.26 5.25
C GLY A 104 -16.78 -12.66 4.86
N ALA A 105 -16.01 -13.42 4.08
CA ALA A 105 -16.39 -14.80 3.71
C ALA A 105 -16.17 -15.77 4.87
N ALA A 106 -16.99 -16.83 4.91
CA ALA A 106 -16.84 -17.89 5.90
C ALA A 106 -15.99 -19.04 5.33
N ASP A 107 -14.73 -18.74 5.01
CA ASP A 107 -13.77 -19.72 4.49
C ASP A 107 -12.42 -19.65 5.23
N LEU A 108 -11.54 -20.58 4.93
CA LEU A 108 -10.23 -20.70 5.56
C LEU A 108 -9.35 -19.47 5.30
N CYS A 109 -9.35 -18.96 4.06
CA CYS A 109 -8.51 -17.83 3.68
C CYS A 109 -8.93 -16.55 4.42
N ALA A 110 -10.24 -16.32 4.54
CA ALA A 110 -10.76 -15.20 5.32
C ALA A 110 -10.35 -15.30 6.79
N GLY A 111 -10.58 -16.47 7.43
CA GLY A 111 -10.32 -16.67 8.85
C GLY A 111 -8.85 -16.64 9.24
N GLU A 112 -8.00 -17.31 8.48
CA GLU A 112 -6.58 -17.49 8.81
C GLU A 112 -5.70 -16.31 8.37
N PHE A 113 -6.09 -15.60 7.30
CA PHE A 113 -5.22 -14.59 6.68
C PHE A 113 -5.85 -13.20 6.60
N LEU A 114 -7.00 -13.05 5.91
CA LEU A 114 -7.53 -11.72 5.60
C LEU A 114 -8.06 -10.98 6.83
N VAL A 115 -8.80 -11.65 7.70
CA VAL A 115 -9.30 -11.04 8.95
C VAL A 115 -8.16 -10.67 9.90
N PRO A 116 -7.17 -11.54 10.17
CA PRO A 116 -6.00 -11.16 10.97
C PRO A 116 -5.18 -10.02 10.35
N LEU A 117 -5.02 -9.98 9.02
CA LEU A 117 -4.32 -8.90 8.32
C LEU A 117 -5.07 -7.57 8.48
N ALA A 118 -6.39 -7.55 8.22
CA ALA A 118 -7.23 -6.37 8.40
C ALA A 118 -7.24 -5.84 9.84
N ALA A 119 -7.11 -6.74 10.81
CA ALA A 119 -7.06 -6.42 12.23
C ALA A 119 -5.64 -6.06 12.74
N GLY A 120 -4.62 -6.00 11.87
CA GLY A 120 -3.23 -5.74 12.25
C GLY A 120 -2.58 -6.82 13.12
N LYS A 121 -3.15 -8.04 13.14
CA LYS A 121 -2.61 -9.18 13.88
C LYS A 121 -1.64 -10.03 13.07
N LEU A 122 -1.77 -10.00 11.75
CA LEU A 122 -0.82 -10.57 10.81
C LEU A 122 -0.07 -9.39 10.15
N LEU A 123 1.23 -9.32 10.40
CA LEU A 123 2.07 -8.22 9.91
C LEU A 123 2.92 -8.70 8.73
N PRO A 124 2.79 -8.08 7.55
CA PRO A 124 3.68 -8.31 6.43
C PRO A 124 5.08 -7.73 6.71
N PRO A 125 6.10 -8.07 5.88
CA PRO A 125 7.39 -7.40 5.94
C PRO A 125 7.22 -5.89 5.70
N ILE A 126 8.04 -5.07 6.38
CA ILE A 126 7.98 -3.60 6.23
C ILE A 126 8.41 -3.16 4.83
N CYS A 127 9.43 -3.81 4.27
CA CYS A 127 9.99 -3.51 2.97
C CYS A 127 10.45 -4.81 2.31
N VAL A 128 10.20 -4.95 1.02
CA VAL A 128 10.73 -6.03 0.19
C VAL A 128 11.63 -5.41 -0.87
N GLN A 129 12.88 -5.88 -0.93
CA GLN A 129 13.91 -5.33 -1.81
C GLN A 129 14.25 -6.29 -2.94
N ASP A 130 14.87 -5.74 -3.99
CA ASP A 130 15.40 -6.55 -5.09
C ASP A 130 16.30 -7.67 -4.55
N GLN A 131 16.17 -8.88 -5.11
CA GLN A 131 16.84 -10.13 -4.71
C GLN A 131 16.28 -10.81 -3.44
N GLU A 132 15.31 -10.23 -2.74
CA GLU A 132 14.60 -10.97 -1.69
C GLU A 132 13.59 -11.96 -2.29
N GLU A 133 13.34 -13.03 -1.54
CA GLU A 133 12.35 -14.04 -1.93
C GLU A 133 10.98 -13.39 -2.12
N GLY A 134 10.29 -13.72 -3.22
CA GLY A 134 8.99 -13.17 -3.56
C GLY A 134 9.00 -11.81 -4.28
N TYR A 135 10.14 -11.09 -4.35
CA TYR A 135 10.20 -9.76 -4.98
C TYR A 135 9.70 -9.76 -6.42
N ASP A 136 10.12 -10.72 -7.23
CA ASP A 136 9.71 -10.80 -8.64
C ASP A 136 8.20 -11.05 -8.78
N VAL A 137 7.61 -11.83 -7.90
CA VAL A 137 6.16 -12.08 -7.86
C VAL A 137 5.42 -10.80 -7.50
N LEU A 138 5.87 -10.09 -6.45
CA LEU A 138 5.31 -8.78 -6.07
C LEU A 138 5.36 -7.80 -7.24
N LYS A 139 6.51 -7.63 -7.85
CA LYS A 139 6.71 -6.73 -9.00
C LYS A 139 5.81 -7.09 -10.19
N GLN A 140 5.66 -8.39 -10.47
CA GLN A 140 4.75 -8.87 -11.53
C GLN A 140 3.30 -8.53 -11.19
N CYS A 141 2.84 -8.75 -9.94
CA CYS A 141 1.50 -8.39 -9.50
C CYS A 141 1.24 -6.88 -9.61
N LEU A 142 2.21 -6.04 -9.20
CA LEU A 142 2.12 -4.58 -9.33
C LEU A 142 1.95 -4.16 -10.80
N SER A 143 2.81 -4.67 -11.69
CA SER A 143 2.74 -4.38 -13.13
C SER A 143 1.41 -4.85 -13.76
N GLN A 144 0.91 -6.01 -13.34
CA GLN A 144 -0.38 -6.52 -13.79
C GLN A 144 -1.53 -5.60 -13.36
N MET A 145 -1.54 -5.14 -12.11
CA MET A 145 -2.55 -4.20 -11.62
C MET A 145 -2.50 -2.87 -12.35
N GLU A 146 -1.31 -2.31 -12.62
CA GLU A 146 -1.12 -1.11 -13.45
C GLU A 146 -1.78 -1.28 -14.84
N GLY A 147 -1.46 -2.38 -15.54
CA GLY A 147 -2.00 -2.67 -16.87
C GLY A 147 -3.51 -2.82 -16.87
N LEU A 148 -4.08 -3.54 -15.89
CA LEU A 148 -5.52 -3.72 -15.74
C LEU A 148 -6.24 -2.40 -15.47
N CYS A 149 -5.69 -1.57 -14.58
CA CYS A 149 -6.25 -0.26 -14.25
C CYS A 149 -6.14 0.75 -15.41
N ALA A 150 -5.13 0.61 -16.27
CA ALA A 150 -4.97 1.45 -17.45
C ALA A 150 -5.96 1.06 -18.56
N SER A 151 -6.15 -0.23 -18.84
CA SER A 151 -7.06 -0.72 -19.88
C SER A 151 -8.53 -0.62 -19.51
N ARG A 152 -8.86 -0.89 -18.24
CA ARG A 152 -10.23 -0.94 -17.70
C ARG A 152 -11.19 -1.78 -18.54
N GLU A 153 -10.70 -2.86 -19.12
CA GLU A 153 -11.54 -3.80 -19.84
C GLU A 153 -12.55 -4.48 -18.90
N LYS A 154 -13.63 -5.01 -19.46
CA LYS A 154 -14.66 -5.67 -18.65
C LYS A 154 -14.07 -6.76 -17.75
N GLY A 155 -14.27 -6.64 -16.46
CA GLY A 155 -13.76 -7.57 -15.45
C GLY A 155 -12.37 -7.25 -14.95
N TYR A 156 -11.80 -6.08 -15.25
CA TYR A 156 -10.49 -5.67 -14.72
C TYR A 156 -10.45 -5.69 -13.19
N GLU A 157 -11.56 -5.37 -12.54
CA GLU A 157 -11.67 -5.41 -11.07
C GLU A 157 -11.43 -6.82 -10.51
N LEU A 158 -11.92 -7.84 -11.22
CA LEU A 158 -11.66 -9.24 -10.83
C LEU A 158 -10.19 -9.60 -11.01
N GLY A 159 -9.57 -9.12 -12.10
CA GLY A 159 -8.14 -9.30 -12.36
C GLY A 159 -7.28 -8.61 -11.30
N VAL A 160 -7.63 -7.37 -10.92
CA VAL A 160 -6.95 -6.63 -9.83
C VAL A 160 -7.07 -7.39 -8.52
N LYS A 161 -8.27 -7.85 -8.15
CA LYS A 161 -8.49 -8.64 -6.92
C LYS A 161 -7.64 -9.91 -6.91
N ALA A 162 -7.55 -10.62 -8.03
CA ALA A 162 -6.72 -11.82 -8.15
C ALA A 162 -5.23 -11.49 -7.97
N ALA A 163 -4.75 -10.39 -8.58
CA ALA A 163 -3.36 -9.96 -8.44
C ALA A 163 -3.01 -9.54 -7.00
N VAL A 164 -3.93 -8.86 -6.30
CA VAL A 164 -3.74 -8.51 -4.87
C VAL A 164 -3.71 -9.77 -4.00
N LEU A 165 -4.59 -10.75 -4.24
CA LEU A 165 -4.56 -12.02 -3.50
C LEU A 165 -3.25 -12.78 -3.74
N GLN A 166 -2.74 -12.79 -4.96
CA GLN A 166 -1.44 -13.42 -5.27
C GLN A 166 -0.27 -12.68 -4.62
N LEU A 167 -0.34 -11.34 -4.54
CA LEU A 167 0.66 -10.52 -3.88
C LEU A 167 0.75 -10.82 -2.37
N LEU A 168 -0.37 -11.17 -1.73
CA LEU A 168 -0.42 -11.49 -0.31
C LEU A 168 0.05 -12.92 0.01
N PHE A 169 0.12 -13.80 -0.99
CA PHE A 169 0.59 -15.18 -0.88
C PHE A 169 2.12 -15.26 -0.89
#